data_ae2e90f7aad75929c558a73b6e1f81f6
#
_entry.id   ae2e90f7aad75929c558a73b6e1f81f6
#
_cell.length_a   1.000
_cell.length_b   1.000
_cell.length_c   1.000
_cell.angle_alpha   90.00
_cell.angle_beta   90.00
_cell.angle_gamma   90.00
#
_symmetry.space_group_name_H-M   'P 1'
#
loop_
_entity.id
_entity.type
_entity.pdbx_description
1 polymer ?
#
loop_
_entity_poly.entity_id
_entity_poly.type
_entity_poly.pdbx_seq_one_letter_code
_entity_poly.pdbx_strand_id
1 'polypeptide(L)'
;MKKIRCPKCGNTIFFDESEMDENGTFVTSCPECGKKIGVRLKTAKKLAAQALRSKEEDSIASDSAAASIDAASSENFGKLVVIENRFHYKQEFPLRLGDNVIGRVSRSSHVDCAIATDDPSMDMTHCVVNVSHDRNGRLKYVLRDGPSNTGTFVGNELLDDHERRVIEDGTLFTLGATSIILSLE
;
A
#
# COMPACT_ATOMS: atom_id res chain seq x y z
N MET A 1 22.21 13.67 -13.12
CA MET A 1 22.69 12.36 -12.61
C MET A 1 21.69 11.79 -11.61
N LYS A 2 21.23 10.58 -11.85
CA LYS A 2 20.36 9.78 -10.95
C LYS A 2 21.15 8.63 -10.35
N LYS A 3 20.65 8.06 -9.24
CA LYS A 3 21.31 6.95 -8.55
C LYS A 3 20.33 5.81 -8.31
N ILE A 4 20.81 4.56 -8.47
CA ILE A 4 20.07 3.34 -8.14
C ILE A 4 20.93 2.44 -7.26
N ARG A 5 20.30 1.59 -6.45
CA ARG A 5 21.00 0.58 -5.68
C ARG A 5 20.90 -0.78 -6.34
N CYS A 6 22.03 -1.49 -6.37
CA CYS A 6 22.05 -2.85 -6.88
C CYS A 6 21.27 -3.77 -5.93
N PRO A 7 20.25 -4.52 -6.42
CA PRO A 7 19.45 -5.40 -5.56
C PRO A 7 20.20 -6.65 -5.08
N LYS A 8 21.42 -6.91 -5.61
CA LYS A 8 22.24 -8.06 -5.22
C LYS A 8 23.29 -7.72 -4.15
N CYS A 9 24.00 -6.59 -4.32
CA CYS A 9 25.12 -6.23 -3.45
C CYS A 9 24.95 -4.88 -2.74
N GLY A 10 23.85 -4.16 -2.98
CA GLY A 10 23.58 -2.86 -2.36
C GLY A 10 24.43 -1.69 -2.89
N ASN A 11 25.37 -1.94 -3.81
CA ASN A 11 26.23 -0.88 -4.35
C ASN A 11 25.41 0.18 -5.08
N THR A 12 25.80 1.46 -4.96
CA THR A 12 25.12 2.58 -5.62
C THR A 12 25.73 2.83 -6.99
N ILE A 13 24.88 2.82 -8.01
CA ILE A 13 25.24 3.05 -9.41
C ILE A 13 24.67 4.39 -9.81
N PHE A 14 25.49 5.25 -10.40
CA PHE A 14 25.08 6.55 -10.95
C PHE A 14 24.89 6.40 -12.46
N PHE A 15 23.86 7.07 -13.00
CA PHE A 15 23.60 7.11 -14.44
C PHE A 15 23.01 8.47 -14.83
N ASP A 16 23.14 8.82 -16.11
CA ASP A 16 22.54 10.02 -16.67
C ASP A 16 21.25 9.70 -17.44
N GLU A 17 20.32 10.64 -17.47
CA GLU A 17 19.07 10.49 -18.22
C GLU A 17 19.29 10.42 -19.75
N SER A 18 20.42 10.91 -20.22
CA SER A 18 20.82 10.82 -21.64
C SER A 18 21.18 9.39 -22.09
N GLU A 19 21.44 8.49 -21.13
CA GLU A 19 21.75 7.08 -21.39
C GLU A 19 20.50 6.18 -21.45
N MET A 20 19.31 6.80 -21.40
CA MET A 20 18.04 6.07 -21.48
C MET A 20 17.58 5.93 -22.93
N ASP A 21 16.98 4.78 -23.25
CA ASP A 21 16.36 4.57 -24.55
C ASP A 21 15.04 5.37 -24.69
N GLU A 22 14.48 5.40 -25.91
CA GLU A 22 13.25 6.13 -26.24
C GLU A 22 12.04 5.72 -25.41
N ASN A 23 12.10 4.54 -24.77
CA ASN A 23 11.06 3.98 -23.90
C ASN A 23 11.25 4.32 -22.42
N GLY A 24 12.28 5.14 -22.10
CA GLY A 24 12.60 5.50 -20.73
C GLY A 24 13.18 4.35 -19.92
N THR A 25 13.84 3.38 -20.59
CA THR A 25 14.49 2.25 -19.96
C THR A 25 16.01 2.45 -20.00
N PHE A 26 16.65 2.26 -18.87
CA PHE A 26 18.10 2.23 -18.73
C PHE A 26 18.55 0.85 -18.28
N VAL A 27 19.50 0.24 -18.97
CA VAL A 27 20.05 -1.08 -18.63
C VAL A 27 21.55 -0.96 -18.41
N THR A 28 22.00 -1.33 -17.22
CA THR A 28 23.43 -1.32 -16.86
C THR A 28 23.82 -2.59 -16.10
N SER A 29 25.13 -2.82 -16.02
CA SER A 29 25.67 -3.91 -15.19
C SER A 29 26.33 -3.33 -13.95
N CYS A 30 26.04 -3.93 -12.79
CA CYS A 30 26.68 -3.51 -11.55
C CYS A 30 28.18 -3.75 -11.62
N PRO A 31 29.04 -2.73 -11.38
CA PRO A 31 30.49 -2.88 -11.44
C PRO A 31 31.05 -3.82 -10.39
N GLU A 32 30.38 -3.98 -9.25
CA GLU A 32 30.82 -4.83 -8.14
C GLU A 32 30.45 -6.30 -8.30
N CYS A 33 29.23 -6.60 -8.76
CA CYS A 33 28.73 -7.98 -8.79
C CYS A 33 28.34 -8.49 -10.17
N GLY A 34 28.48 -7.69 -11.23
CA GLY A 34 28.18 -8.04 -12.62
C GLY A 34 26.70 -8.24 -12.94
N LYS A 35 25.77 -8.02 -11.98
CA LYS A 35 24.35 -8.21 -12.22
C LYS A 35 23.81 -7.14 -13.16
N LYS A 36 23.10 -7.56 -14.22
CA LYS A 36 22.35 -6.64 -15.10
C LYS A 36 21.14 -6.08 -14.37
N ILE A 37 20.95 -4.77 -14.43
CA ILE A 37 19.91 -4.03 -13.76
C ILE A 37 19.21 -3.17 -14.83
N GLY A 38 17.89 -3.36 -14.97
CA GLY A 38 17.04 -2.52 -15.81
C GLY A 38 16.20 -1.59 -14.95
N VAL A 39 16.22 -0.30 -15.27
CA VAL A 39 15.39 0.72 -14.62
C VAL A 39 14.46 1.33 -15.65
N ARG A 40 13.18 1.39 -15.34
CA ARG A 40 12.18 2.04 -16.16
C ARG A 40 11.68 3.29 -15.44
N LEU A 41 12.00 4.46 -15.98
CA LEU A 41 11.42 5.72 -15.49
C LEU A 41 10.16 6.03 -16.31
N LYS A 42 9.07 6.36 -15.62
CA LYS A 42 7.88 6.89 -16.28
C LYS A 42 8.21 8.29 -16.79
N THR A 43 8.48 8.43 -18.08
CA THR A 43 8.72 9.73 -18.69
C THR A 43 7.46 10.58 -18.62
N ALA A 44 7.62 11.84 -18.22
CA ALA A 44 6.54 12.83 -18.03
C ALA A 44 5.73 13.14 -19.30
N LYS A 45 6.10 12.59 -20.45
CA LYS A 45 5.38 12.80 -21.74
C LYS A 45 3.98 12.20 -21.80
N LYS A 46 3.62 11.28 -20.87
CA LYS A 46 2.25 10.71 -20.81
C LYS A 46 1.29 11.53 -19.96
N LEU A 47 1.79 12.50 -19.17
CA LEU A 47 0.97 13.39 -18.35
C LEU A 47 0.50 14.64 -19.09
N ALA A 48 1.17 15.04 -20.18
CA ALA A 48 0.80 16.22 -20.96
C ALA A 48 -0.38 16.00 -21.94
N ALA A 49 -0.71 14.75 -22.26
CA ALA A 49 -1.85 14.43 -23.14
C ALA A 49 -3.19 14.35 -22.40
N GLN A 50 -3.20 14.34 -21.07
CA GLN A 50 -4.42 14.34 -20.26
C GLN A 50 -4.79 15.74 -19.69
N ALA A 51 -3.90 16.72 -19.81
CA ALA A 51 -4.11 18.07 -19.25
C ALA A 51 -4.78 19.06 -20.21
N LEU A 52 -5.16 18.64 -21.42
CA LEU A 52 -5.73 19.53 -22.46
C LEU A 52 -7.22 19.32 -22.72
N ARG A 53 -7.94 18.66 -21.81
CA ARG A 53 -9.40 18.50 -21.90
C ARG A 53 -10.13 18.88 -20.61
N SER A 54 -9.83 20.03 -20.05
CA SER A 54 -10.75 20.69 -19.10
C SER A 54 -10.28 22.10 -18.81
N LYS A 55 -10.67 23.03 -19.67
CA LYS A 55 -10.86 24.45 -19.33
C LYS A 55 -12.11 24.87 -20.02
N GLU A 56 -13.04 25.19 -19.19
CA GLU A 56 -14.28 25.99 -19.26
C GLU A 56 -15.36 25.23 -18.44
N GLU A 57 -16.00 25.75 -17.43
CA GLU A 57 -16.45 27.02 -16.96
C GLU A 57 -16.67 27.02 -15.45
N ASP A 58 -16.39 28.06 -14.88
CA ASP A 58 -16.71 28.92 -13.74
C ASP A 58 -17.94 28.61 -12.90
N SER A 59 -17.70 28.85 -11.59
CA SER A 59 -18.56 29.42 -10.53
C SER A 59 -19.39 28.51 -9.62
N ILE A 60 -19.10 28.75 -8.32
CA ILE A 60 -19.95 28.87 -7.12
C ILE A 60 -20.15 27.63 -6.24
N ALA A 61 -19.50 27.76 -5.06
CA ALA A 61 -19.95 27.54 -3.69
C ALA A 61 -20.30 26.15 -3.15
N SER A 62 -19.55 25.85 -2.10
CA SER A 62 -19.93 25.26 -0.81
C SER A 62 -20.33 23.78 -0.73
N ASP A 63 -19.48 23.13 0.04
CA ASP A 63 -19.83 22.19 1.11
C ASP A 63 -19.98 20.69 0.80
N SER A 64 -19.31 19.95 1.68
CA SER A 64 -19.38 18.51 1.89
C SER A 64 -18.57 17.61 0.96
N ALA A 65 -17.42 17.19 1.50
CA ALA A 65 -16.61 16.09 1.02
C ALA A 65 -17.40 14.77 1.01
N ALA A 66 -17.80 14.34 -0.18
CA ALA A 66 -18.13 12.94 -0.45
C ALA A 66 -17.13 12.44 -1.48
N ALA A 67 -16.23 11.57 -1.04
CA ALA A 67 -15.31 10.87 -1.91
C ALA A 67 -16.09 10.06 -2.95
N SER A 68 -15.94 10.42 -4.22
CA SER A 68 -16.50 9.72 -5.37
C SER A 68 -15.89 8.33 -5.47
N ILE A 69 -16.76 7.35 -5.27
CA ILE A 69 -16.50 5.93 -5.51
C ILE A 69 -16.54 5.72 -7.02
N ASP A 70 -15.40 5.40 -7.62
CA ASP A 70 -15.37 4.82 -8.97
C ASP A 70 -16.04 3.45 -8.93
N ALA A 71 -17.23 3.36 -9.51
CA ALA A 71 -17.94 2.12 -9.74
C ALA A 71 -17.26 1.34 -10.87
N ALA A 72 -16.33 0.47 -10.51
CA ALA A 72 -15.82 -0.56 -11.39
C ALA A 72 -15.89 -1.91 -10.68
N SER A 73 -16.81 -2.79 -11.15
CA SER A 73 -17.01 -4.19 -10.80
C SER A 73 -17.10 -4.49 -9.30
N SER A 74 -18.30 -4.80 -8.84
CA SER A 74 -18.63 -5.17 -7.46
C SER A 74 -18.15 -6.58 -7.07
N GLU A 75 -16.85 -6.85 -7.16
CA GLU A 75 -16.28 -7.98 -6.45
C GLU A 75 -16.10 -7.57 -4.99
N ASN A 76 -16.86 -8.18 -4.10
CA ASN A 76 -16.72 -7.94 -2.67
C ASN A 76 -15.52 -8.75 -2.15
N PHE A 77 -14.43 -8.04 -1.88
CA PHE A 77 -13.21 -8.63 -1.30
C PHE A 77 -13.22 -8.58 0.23
N GLY A 78 -14.36 -8.28 0.86
CA GLY A 78 -14.44 -8.07 2.30
C GLY A 78 -13.93 -6.70 2.75
N LYS A 79 -13.91 -6.48 4.05
CA LYS A 79 -13.51 -5.23 4.69
C LYS A 79 -12.73 -5.47 5.96
N LEU A 80 -11.95 -4.50 6.38
CA LEU A 80 -11.36 -4.43 7.69
C LEU A 80 -12.23 -3.54 8.58
N VAL A 81 -12.59 -4.05 9.75
CA VAL A 81 -13.35 -3.31 10.75
C VAL A 81 -12.43 -2.97 11.92
N VAL A 82 -12.09 -1.70 12.06
CA VAL A 82 -11.32 -1.18 13.18
C VAL A 82 -12.25 -1.02 14.37
N ILE A 83 -11.95 -1.71 15.47
CA ILE A 83 -12.77 -1.69 16.67
C ILE A 83 -12.52 -0.39 17.44
N GLU A 84 -13.60 0.31 17.79
CA GLU A 84 -13.56 1.51 18.60
C GLU A 84 -12.83 1.31 19.92
N ASN A 85 -11.97 2.26 20.28
CA ASN A 85 -11.30 2.30 21.58
C ASN A 85 -11.07 3.77 22.03
N ARG A 86 -10.25 3.97 23.09
CA ARG A 86 -9.96 5.31 23.61
C ARG A 86 -9.21 6.24 22.64
N PHE A 87 -8.60 5.72 21.57
CA PHE A 87 -7.76 6.47 20.64
C PHE A 87 -8.47 6.78 19.31
N HIS A 88 -9.57 6.08 18.99
CA HIS A 88 -10.30 6.26 17.74
C HIS A 88 -11.72 5.67 17.79
N TYR A 89 -12.57 6.17 16.92
CA TYR A 89 -13.89 5.61 16.66
C TYR A 89 -13.80 4.38 15.74
N LYS A 90 -14.91 3.63 15.63
CA LYS A 90 -15.04 2.55 14.65
C LYS A 90 -14.80 3.09 13.23
N GLN A 91 -14.01 2.36 12.45
CA GLN A 91 -13.74 2.66 11.04
C GLN A 91 -13.85 1.37 10.22
N GLU A 92 -14.24 1.49 8.96
CA GLU A 92 -14.33 0.35 8.04
C GLU A 92 -13.58 0.68 6.75
N PHE A 93 -12.78 -0.26 6.27
CA PHE A 93 -11.98 -0.11 5.05
C PHE A 93 -12.26 -1.28 4.11
N PRO A 94 -12.83 -1.04 2.92
CA PRO A 94 -13.01 -2.09 1.92
C PRO A 94 -11.64 -2.58 1.44
N LEU A 95 -11.52 -3.89 1.30
CA LEU A 95 -10.33 -4.53 0.75
C LEU A 95 -10.38 -4.57 -0.78
N ARG A 96 -9.19 -4.59 -1.38
CA ARG A 96 -8.98 -4.72 -2.83
C ARG A 96 -8.07 -5.92 -3.11
N LEU A 97 -8.17 -6.48 -4.30
CA LEU A 97 -7.26 -7.51 -4.75
C LEU A 97 -5.81 -7.00 -4.73
N GLY A 98 -4.89 -7.82 -4.25
CA GLY A 98 -3.48 -7.46 -4.06
C GLY A 98 -3.15 -7.03 -2.64
N ASP A 99 -2.08 -6.25 -2.50
CA ASP A 99 -1.62 -5.74 -1.21
C ASP A 99 -2.47 -4.54 -0.76
N ASN A 100 -3.01 -4.62 0.46
CA ASN A 100 -3.68 -3.55 1.16
C ASN A 100 -2.79 -3.14 2.34
N VAL A 101 -2.14 -2.01 2.23
CA VAL A 101 -1.23 -1.48 3.24
C VAL A 101 -2.02 -0.76 4.32
N ILE A 102 -1.79 -1.11 5.58
CA ILE A 102 -2.52 -0.60 6.74
C ILE A 102 -1.56 0.19 7.63
N GLY A 103 -2.01 1.32 8.11
CA GLY A 103 -1.23 2.14 9.02
C GLY A 103 -1.97 3.37 9.50
N ARG A 104 -1.32 4.13 10.37
CA ARG A 104 -1.87 5.38 10.91
C ARG A 104 -1.88 6.46 9.84
N VAL A 105 -2.99 7.21 9.74
CA VAL A 105 -3.10 8.36 8.84
C VAL A 105 -1.97 9.37 9.07
N SER A 106 -1.33 9.78 7.98
CA SER A 106 -0.27 10.80 8.01
C SER A 106 -0.29 11.60 6.70
N ARG A 107 0.20 12.84 6.76
CA ARG A 107 0.35 13.70 5.58
C ARG A 107 1.41 13.19 4.60
N SER A 108 2.32 12.36 5.05
CA SER A 108 3.48 11.86 4.28
C SER A 108 3.39 10.39 3.88
N SER A 109 2.47 9.61 4.44
CA SER A 109 2.30 8.19 4.13
C SER A 109 1.10 7.97 3.20
N HIS A 110 1.31 7.19 2.15
CA HIS A 110 0.25 6.69 1.30
C HIS A 110 0.01 5.23 1.66
N VAL A 111 -1.00 4.99 2.48
CA VAL A 111 -1.48 3.65 2.85
C VAL A 111 -2.90 3.47 2.34
N ASP A 112 -3.27 2.24 1.99
CA ASP A 112 -4.60 1.94 1.45
C ASP A 112 -5.69 2.05 2.53
N CYS A 113 -5.37 1.57 3.73
CA CYS A 113 -6.23 1.65 4.91
C CYS A 113 -5.60 2.61 5.92
N ALA A 114 -5.86 3.91 5.75
CA ALA A 114 -5.32 4.97 6.59
C ALA A 114 -6.18 5.17 7.83
N ILE A 115 -5.82 4.54 8.94
CA ILE A 115 -6.58 4.57 10.19
C ILE A 115 -6.36 5.90 10.90
N ALA A 116 -7.46 6.63 11.14
CA ALA A 116 -7.45 7.86 11.92
C ALA A 116 -7.42 7.50 13.41
N THR A 117 -6.26 7.60 14.02
CA THR A 117 -6.03 7.25 15.44
C THR A 117 -4.95 8.12 16.07
N ASP A 118 -5.10 8.39 17.37
CA ASP A 118 -4.09 9.02 18.21
C ASP A 118 -3.18 8.00 18.91
N ASP A 119 -3.28 6.71 18.56
CA ASP A 119 -2.44 5.66 19.10
C ASP A 119 -0.97 5.83 18.64
N PRO A 120 -0.03 6.17 19.55
CA PRO A 120 1.36 6.36 19.20
C PRO A 120 2.10 5.06 18.88
N SER A 121 1.54 3.91 19.28
CA SER A 121 2.12 2.58 19.03
C SER A 121 1.80 2.03 17.66
N MET A 122 0.90 2.69 16.90
CA MET A 122 0.63 2.35 15.53
C MET A 122 1.53 3.11 14.57
N ASP A 123 2.29 2.40 13.75
CA ASP A 123 3.14 3.00 12.72
C ASP A 123 2.33 3.53 11.53
N MET A 124 2.93 4.48 10.77
CA MET A 124 2.33 5.02 9.54
C MET A 124 2.20 3.98 8.43
N THR A 125 3.03 2.94 8.47
CA THR A 125 2.94 1.73 7.64
C THR A 125 3.21 0.57 8.58
N HIS A 126 2.16 -0.13 9.02
CA HIS A 126 2.27 -1.09 10.11
C HIS A 126 2.24 -2.53 9.60
N CYS A 127 1.23 -2.89 8.85
CA CYS A 127 1.10 -4.24 8.29
C CYS A 127 0.48 -4.24 6.90
N VAL A 128 0.42 -5.39 6.28
CA VAL A 128 -0.16 -5.58 4.96
C VAL A 128 -1.09 -6.79 4.97
N VAL A 129 -2.29 -6.63 4.45
CA VAL A 129 -3.20 -7.73 4.09
C VAL A 129 -3.18 -7.91 2.58
N ASN A 130 -2.64 -9.04 2.13
CA ASN A 130 -2.70 -9.44 0.73
C ASN A 130 -3.96 -10.24 0.46
N VAL A 131 -4.76 -9.80 -0.51
CA VAL A 131 -5.94 -10.49 -1.00
C VAL A 131 -5.61 -11.11 -2.36
N SER A 132 -5.79 -12.42 -2.49
CA SER A 132 -5.49 -13.16 -3.71
C SER A 132 -6.48 -14.30 -3.91
N HIS A 133 -6.51 -14.88 -5.11
CA HIS A 133 -7.24 -16.12 -5.34
C HIS A 133 -6.33 -17.32 -5.10
N ASP A 134 -6.84 -18.33 -4.46
CA ASP A 134 -6.18 -19.63 -4.34
C ASP A 134 -6.30 -20.43 -5.65
N ARG A 135 -5.75 -21.66 -5.68
CA ARG A 135 -5.81 -22.55 -6.83
C ARG A 135 -7.23 -22.96 -7.22
N ASN A 136 -8.20 -22.81 -6.31
CA ASN A 136 -9.61 -23.17 -6.49
C ASN A 136 -10.46 -21.93 -6.84
N GLY A 137 -9.84 -20.76 -7.01
CA GLY A 137 -10.54 -19.51 -7.28
C GLY A 137 -11.19 -18.86 -6.07
N ARG A 138 -10.93 -19.35 -4.84
CA ARG A 138 -11.45 -18.76 -3.61
C ARG A 138 -10.54 -17.62 -3.13
N LEU A 139 -11.12 -16.62 -2.51
CA LEU A 139 -10.36 -15.54 -1.88
C LEU A 139 -9.51 -16.07 -0.74
N LYS A 140 -8.26 -15.67 -0.71
CA LYS A 140 -7.28 -15.97 0.32
C LYS A 140 -6.70 -14.68 0.86
N TYR A 141 -6.69 -14.55 2.16
CA TYR A 141 -6.18 -13.39 2.88
C TYR A 141 -4.91 -13.76 3.63
N VAL A 142 -3.86 -12.99 3.43
CA VAL A 142 -2.56 -13.23 4.06
C VAL A 142 -2.10 -11.95 4.74
N LEU A 143 -2.00 -12.01 6.06
CA LEU A 143 -1.48 -10.93 6.89
C LEU A 143 0.04 -11.09 7.08
N ARG A 144 0.77 -10.00 6.98
CA ARG A 144 2.20 -9.92 7.33
C ARG A 144 2.49 -8.59 8.00
N ASP A 145 3.45 -8.61 8.90
CA ASP A 145 3.99 -7.37 9.46
C ASP A 145 4.72 -6.55 8.38
N GLY A 146 4.64 -5.25 8.46
CA GLY A 146 5.32 -4.33 7.57
C GLY A 146 6.41 -3.60 8.34
N PRO A 147 7.54 -4.19 8.65
CA PRO A 147 8.50 -3.90 9.71
C PRO A 147 8.07 -2.79 10.67
N SER A 148 7.11 -3.12 11.53
CA SER A 148 6.56 -2.20 12.52
C SER A 148 7.39 -2.17 13.81
N ASN A 149 7.29 -1.09 14.58
CA ASN A 149 8.03 -0.98 15.85
C ASN A 149 7.44 -1.83 16.96
N THR A 150 6.13 -2.05 16.95
CA THR A 150 5.41 -2.78 18.02
C THR A 150 5.00 -4.19 17.63
N GLY A 151 5.14 -4.55 16.35
CA GLY A 151 4.74 -5.83 15.79
C GLY A 151 3.23 -5.95 15.56
N THR A 152 2.87 -6.92 14.73
CA THR A 152 1.49 -7.29 14.41
C THR A 152 1.12 -8.56 15.17
N PHE A 153 0.03 -8.53 15.91
CA PHE A 153 -0.46 -9.68 16.68
C PHE A 153 -1.71 -10.27 16.04
N VAL A 154 -1.79 -11.60 15.95
CA VAL A 154 -3.02 -12.33 15.59
C VAL A 154 -3.52 -13.05 16.83
N GLY A 155 -4.66 -12.60 17.36
CA GLY A 155 -5.05 -12.98 18.71
C GLY A 155 -3.99 -12.54 19.73
N ASN A 156 -3.32 -13.51 20.37
CA ASN A 156 -2.26 -13.26 21.35
C ASN A 156 -0.86 -13.62 20.85
N GLU A 157 -0.71 -13.97 19.57
CA GLU A 157 0.56 -14.38 18.98
C GLU A 157 1.15 -13.24 18.14
N LEU A 158 2.40 -12.86 18.42
CA LEU A 158 3.18 -11.94 17.60
C LEU A 158 3.60 -12.65 16.31
N LEU A 159 3.42 -12.00 15.18
CA LEU A 159 3.96 -12.48 13.90
C LEU A 159 5.47 -12.36 13.89
N ASP A 160 6.15 -13.41 13.46
CA ASP A 160 7.60 -13.40 13.25
C ASP A 160 7.98 -12.53 12.06
N ASP A 161 9.25 -12.10 12.03
CA ASP A 161 9.84 -11.40 10.89
C ASP A 161 9.64 -12.23 9.62
N HIS A 162 9.02 -11.61 8.59
CA HIS A 162 8.70 -12.24 7.31
C HIS A 162 7.62 -13.34 7.36
N GLU A 163 6.99 -13.58 8.48
CA GLU A 163 5.85 -14.49 8.57
C GLU A 163 4.69 -14.01 7.70
N ARG A 164 4.02 -14.99 7.10
CA ARG A 164 2.81 -14.79 6.29
C ARG A 164 1.70 -15.65 6.86
N ARG A 165 0.86 -15.05 7.69
CA ARG A 165 -0.26 -15.73 8.35
C ARG A 165 -1.50 -15.65 7.47
N VAL A 166 -2.07 -16.82 7.14
CA VAL A 166 -3.41 -16.87 6.53
C VAL A 166 -4.43 -16.49 7.58
N ILE A 167 -5.30 -15.56 7.25
CA ILE A 167 -6.39 -15.10 8.10
C ILE A 167 -7.73 -15.38 7.43
N GLU A 168 -8.77 -15.58 8.22
CA GLU A 168 -10.10 -15.92 7.76
C GLU A 168 -11.12 -14.90 8.29
N ASP A 169 -12.36 -15.04 7.84
CA ASP A 169 -13.47 -14.22 8.35
C ASP A 169 -13.55 -14.25 9.88
N GLY A 170 -13.75 -13.09 10.48
CA GLY A 170 -13.77 -12.92 11.95
C GLY A 170 -12.40 -12.94 12.62
N THR A 171 -11.29 -13.12 11.88
CA THR A 171 -9.95 -13.07 12.49
C THR A 171 -9.66 -11.69 13.06
N LEU A 172 -9.34 -11.67 14.36
CA LEU A 172 -8.88 -10.49 15.10
C LEU A 172 -7.36 -10.38 15.04
N PHE A 173 -6.86 -9.23 14.65
CA PHE A 173 -5.45 -8.88 14.75
C PHE A 173 -5.27 -7.49 15.34
N THR A 174 -4.11 -7.22 15.94
CA THR A 174 -3.87 -6.00 16.70
C THR A 174 -2.56 -5.34 16.26
N LEU A 175 -2.60 -4.03 16.10
CA LEU A 175 -1.51 -3.15 15.68
C LEU A 175 -1.30 -2.11 16.79
N GLY A 176 -0.30 -2.30 17.64
CA GLY A 176 -0.15 -1.48 18.83
C GLY A 176 -1.36 -1.65 19.77
N ALA A 177 -2.10 -0.57 20.04
CA ALA A 177 -3.33 -0.61 20.84
C ALA A 177 -4.62 -0.67 19.99
N THR A 178 -4.49 -0.87 18.67
CA THR A 178 -5.61 -0.86 17.73
C THR A 178 -5.97 -2.27 17.29
N SER A 179 -7.20 -2.71 17.57
CA SER A 179 -7.72 -4.02 17.17
C SER A 179 -8.56 -3.94 15.90
N ILE A 180 -8.35 -4.89 15.00
CA ILE A 180 -8.98 -4.93 13.68
C ILE A 180 -9.53 -6.33 13.44
N ILE A 181 -10.71 -6.43 12.84
CA ILE A 181 -11.34 -7.68 12.41
C ILE A 181 -11.43 -7.71 10.89
N LEU A 182 -11.07 -8.83 10.28
CA LEU A 182 -11.44 -9.13 8.89
C LEU A 182 -12.91 -9.53 8.84
N SER A 183 -13.70 -8.85 8.02
CA SER A 183 -15.11 -9.18 7.77
C SER A 183 -15.34 -9.37 6.27
N LEU A 184 -15.96 -10.49 5.92
CA LEU A 184 -16.29 -10.85 4.53
C LEU A 184 -17.75 -10.56 4.17
N GLU A 185 -18.50 -9.96 5.14
CA GLU A 185 -19.89 -9.52 4.97
C GLU A 185 -19.98 -8.10 4.42
#